data_680608983de099498031dc037f48420d
#
_entry.id   680608983de099498031dc037f48420d
#
_cell.length_a   1.000
_cell.length_b   1.000
_cell.length_c   1.000
_cell.angle_alpha   90.00
_cell.angle_beta   90.00
_cell.angle_gamma   90.00
#
_symmetry.space_group_name_H-M   'P 1'
#
loop_
_entity.id
_entity.type
_entity.pdbx_description
1 polymer ?
#
loop_
_entity_poly.entity_id
_entity_poly.type
_entity_poly.pdbx_seq_one_letter_code
_entity_poly.pdbx_strand_id
1 'polypeptide(L)'
;FKEFDRIGVPASCTINAKTAIERRAIVDAANDRGWEILAHNYEQGELLTDFSGDIDRERNVILKTLDVYKKTLKRSAKGWLSSSLRGTLNTCDLLTENGLLFYCDMMNDDQPYLVKTKNGPIVSIPYSNEINDFTLLTRRGHTTSEFLDIIKEELDVLLMRYRMCVHL
;
A
#
# COMPACT_ATOMS: atom_id res chain seq x y z
N PHE A 1 3.57 3.82 17.20
CA PHE A 1 4.17 5.14 16.94
C PHE A 1 5.47 5.36 17.72
N LYS A 2 5.49 5.18 19.08
CA LYS A 2 6.63 5.51 19.94
C LYS A 2 7.99 4.93 19.47
N GLU A 3 8.02 3.69 18.98
CA GLU A 3 9.26 3.07 18.50
C GLU A 3 9.75 3.71 17.20
N PHE A 4 8.87 4.03 16.26
CA PHE A 4 9.23 4.77 15.05
C PHE A 4 9.77 6.16 15.37
N ASP A 5 9.12 6.86 16.32
CA ASP A 5 9.59 8.18 16.80
C ASP A 5 10.98 8.06 17.43
N ARG A 6 11.23 7.00 18.25
CA ARG A 6 12.49 6.78 18.94
C ARG A 6 13.67 6.52 18.01
N ILE A 7 13.42 5.78 16.92
CA ILE A 7 14.47 5.39 15.95
C ILE A 7 14.54 6.32 14.73
N GLY A 8 13.59 7.26 14.59
CA GLY A 8 13.58 8.24 13.50
C GLY A 8 13.29 7.64 12.12
N VAL A 9 12.65 6.46 12.04
CA VAL A 9 12.34 5.80 10.77
C VAL A 9 10.98 6.27 10.25
N PRO A 10 10.91 6.74 8.99
CA PRO A 10 9.63 7.04 8.36
C PRO A 10 8.84 5.76 8.11
N ALA A 11 7.52 5.87 8.11
CA ALA A 11 6.64 4.76 7.80
C ALA A 11 5.57 5.16 6.76
N SER A 12 5.05 4.16 6.08
CA SER A 12 3.82 4.28 5.31
C SER A 12 2.71 3.54 6.03
N CYS A 13 1.49 4.03 5.89
CA CYS A 13 0.33 3.50 6.58
C CYS A 13 -0.79 3.27 5.58
N THR A 14 -1.35 2.06 5.54
CA THR A 14 -2.56 1.75 4.78
C THR A 14 -3.76 1.77 5.71
N ILE A 15 -4.79 2.52 5.38
CA ILE A 15 -5.97 2.68 6.23
C ILE A 15 -7.22 2.66 5.35
N ASN A 16 -8.20 1.80 5.62
CA ASN A 16 -9.49 1.87 4.96
C ASN A 16 -10.19 3.21 5.22
N ALA A 17 -10.92 3.73 4.25
CA ALA A 17 -11.60 5.02 4.37
C ALA A 17 -12.59 5.05 5.56
N LYS A 18 -13.32 3.98 5.79
CA LYS A 18 -14.21 3.82 6.94
C LYS A 18 -13.46 3.92 8.27
N THR A 19 -12.32 3.23 8.38
CA THR A 19 -11.45 3.31 9.56
C THR A 19 -10.88 4.72 9.74
N ALA A 20 -10.54 5.42 8.65
CA ALA A 20 -10.08 6.80 8.72
C ALA A 20 -11.13 7.76 9.30
N ILE A 21 -12.41 7.51 9.08
CA ILE A 21 -13.51 8.24 9.70
C ILE A 21 -13.65 7.87 11.18
N GLU A 22 -13.72 6.56 11.47
CA GLU A 22 -14.03 6.05 12.81
C GLU A 22 -12.87 6.20 13.81
N ARG A 23 -11.64 6.21 13.31
CA ARG A 23 -10.39 6.25 14.11
C ARG A 23 -9.53 7.46 13.75
N ARG A 24 -10.15 8.62 13.67
CA ARG A 24 -9.52 9.86 13.24
C ARG A 24 -8.20 10.17 13.95
N ALA A 25 -8.11 9.93 15.24
CA ALA A 25 -6.89 10.18 16.03
C ALA A 25 -5.67 9.40 15.54
N ILE A 26 -5.86 8.17 15.00
CA ILE A 26 -4.77 7.37 14.44
C ILE A 26 -4.27 8.01 13.15
N VAL A 27 -5.19 8.44 12.29
CA VAL A 27 -4.89 9.10 11.02
C VAL A 27 -4.15 10.42 11.25
N ASP A 28 -4.64 11.24 12.17
CA ASP A 28 -4.01 12.51 12.53
C ASP A 28 -2.60 12.27 13.07
N ALA A 29 -2.41 11.30 13.98
CA ALA A 29 -1.10 10.96 14.52
C ALA A 29 -0.09 10.48 13.46
N ALA A 30 -0.52 9.74 12.44
CA ALA A 30 0.31 9.35 11.31
C ALA A 30 0.63 10.54 10.39
N ASN A 31 -0.39 11.36 10.09
CA ASN A 31 -0.25 12.53 9.23
C ASN A 31 0.66 13.60 9.84
N ASP A 32 0.57 13.85 11.16
CA ASP A 32 1.42 14.79 11.89
C ASP A 32 2.89 14.38 11.89
N ARG A 33 3.19 13.09 11.71
CA ARG A 33 4.54 12.56 11.56
C ARG A 33 5.05 12.61 10.12
N GLY A 34 4.25 13.13 9.20
CA GLY A 34 4.59 13.16 7.79
C GLY A 34 4.60 11.77 7.11
N TRP A 35 3.96 10.77 7.72
CA TRP A 35 3.87 9.43 7.12
C TRP A 35 3.06 9.46 5.84
N GLU A 36 3.46 8.66 4.85
CA GLU A 36 2.63 8.44 3.68
C GLU A 36 1.43 7.57 4.05
N ILE A 37 0.23 8.07 3.74
CA ILE A 37 -1.01 7.33 3.99
C ILE A 37 -1.58 6.92 2.64
N LEU A 38 -1.55 5.59 2.39
CA LEU A 38 -2.07 4.97 1.19
C LEU A 38 -3.56 4.73 1.33
N ALA A 39 -4.30 5.02 0.28
CA ALA A 39 -5.70 4.65 0.18
C ALA A 39 -5.84 3.13 0.08
N HIS A 40 -6.83 2.56 0.79
CA HIS A 40 -6.97 1.11 0.98
C HIS A 40 -8.45 0.71 0.99
N ASN A 41 -9.12 0.78 -0.15
CA ASN A 41 -10.56 0.58 -0.30
C ASN A 41 -11.40 1.38 0.73
N TYR A 42 -12.72 1.30 0.62
CA TYR A 42 -13.61 1.93 1.60
C TYR A 42 -13.61 1.15 2.92
N GLU A 43 -13.75 -0.18 2.85
CA GLU A 43 -13.64 -1.09 3.99
C GLU A 43 -12.96 -2.41 3.60
N GLN A 44 -12.45 -3.14 4.60
CA GLN A 44 -11.61 -4.31 4.37
C GLN A 44 -12.34 -5.46 3.67
N GLY A 45 -13.62 -5.64 3.93
CA GLY A 45 -14.44 -6.71 3.36
C GLY A 45 -14.97 -6.42 1.94
N GLU A 46 -14.81 -5.19 1.43
CA GLU A 46 -15.25 -4.79 0.09
C GLU A 46 -14.07 -4.92 -0.88
N LEU A 47 -13.95 -6.07 -1.54
CA LEU A 47 -12.83 -6.35 -2.44
C LEU A 47 -13.12 -5.84 -3.85
N LEU A 48 -12.14 -5.22 -4.51
CA LEU A 48 -12.35 -4.74 -5.89
C LEU A 48 -12.63 -5.88 -6.86
N THR A 49 -12.08 -7.07 -6.62
CA THR A 49 -12.36 -8.27 -7.42
C THR A 49 -13.82 -8.72 -7.37
N ASP A 50 -14.59 -8.32 -6.36
CA ASP A 50 -16.04 -8.61 -6.29
C ASP A 50 -16.81 -7.81 -7.35
N PHE A 51 -16.18 -6.81 -7.94
CA PHE A 51 -16.72 -5.97 -9.01
C PHE A 51 -16.09 -6.26 -10.38
N SER A 52 -15.38 -7.38 -10.51
CA SER A 52 -14.84 -7.82 -11.81
C SER A 52 -15.95 -7.92 -12.86
N GLY A 53 -15.86 -7.09 -13.90
CA GLY A 53 -16.91 -6.95 -14.92
C GLY A 53 -17.90 -5.79 -14.72
N ASP A 54 -17.85 -5.11 -13.57
CA ASP A 54 -18.63 -3.88 -13.30
C ASP A 54 -17.66 -2.72 -12.96
N ILE A 55 -17.10 -2.12 -14.01
CA ILE A 55 -16.13 -1.04 -13.90
C ILE A 55 -16.71 0.21 -13.20
N ASP A 56 -17.99 0.48 -13.35
CA ASP A 56 -18.61 1.65 -12.75
C ASP A 56 -18.75 1.48 -11.24
N ARG A 57 -19.03 0.26 -10.79
CA ARG A 57 -19.07 -0.06 -9.37
C ARG A 57 -17.68 0.02 -8.73
N GLU A 58 -16.67 -0.54 -9.38
CA GLU A 58 -15.28 -0.40 -8.94
C GLU A 58 -14.85 1.07 -8.86
N ARG A 59 -15.14 1.85 -9.90
CA ARG A 59 -14.90 3.30 -9.95
C ARG A 59 -15.55 4.02 -8.77
N ASN A 60 -16.80 3.71 -8.47
CA ASN A 60 -17.54 4.33 -7.37
C ASN A 60 -16.89 4.04 -6.00
N VAL A 61 -16.41 2.82 -5.77
CA VAL A 61 -15.69 2.47 -4.54
C VAL A 61 -14.38 3.26 -4.43
N ILE A 62 -13.61 3.35 -5.51
CA ILE A 62 -12.38 4.13 -5.56
C ILE A 62 -12.67 5.61 -5.28
N LEU A 63 -13.62 6.21 -5.98
CA LEU A 63 -13.98 7.63 -5.79
C LEU A 63 -14.45 7.92 -4.36
N LYS A 64 -15.33 7.08 -3.82
CA LYS A 64 -15.82 7.19 -2.44
C LYS A 64 -14.65 7.13 -1.44
N THR A 65 -13.71 6.22 -1.65
CA THR A 65 -12.52 6.08 -0.83
C THR A 65 -11.69 7.37 -0.88
N LEU A 66 -11.35 7.84 -2.08
CA LEU A 66 -10.50 9.03 -2.28
C LEU A 66 -11.14 10.31 -1.73
N ASP A 67 -12.46 10.45 -1.83
CA ASP A 67 -13.20 11.59 -1.25
C ASP A 67 -13.05 11.64 0.28
N VAL A 68 -13.18 10.49 0.94
CA VAL A 68 -12.93 10.40 2.39
C VAL A 68 -11.51 10.81 2.75
N TYR A 69 -10.51 10.32 2.02
CA TYR A 69 -9.11 10.68 2.25
C TYR A 69 -8.89 12.18 2.10
N LYS A 70 -9.40 12.77 1.03
CA LYS A 70 -9.31 14.22 0.80
C LYS A 70 -9.93 15.02 1.94
N LYS A 71 -11.09 14.58 2.45
CA LYS A 71 -11.78 15.24 3.56
C LYS A 71 -11.06 15.05 4.89
N THR A 72 -10.48 13.87 5.12
CA THR A 72 -9.82 13.53 6.39
C THR A 72 -8.42 14.08 6.48
N LEU A 73 -7.59 13.90 5.45
CA LEU A 73 -6.19 14.29 5.45
C LEU A 73 -5.95 15.72 4.97
N LYS A 74 -6.99 16.38 4.41
CA LYS A 74 -6.88 17.68 3.74
C LYS A 74 -5.89 17.68 2.56
N ARG A 75 -5.57 16.51 2.02
CA ARG A 75 -4.75 16.28 0.84
C ARG A 75 -5.25 15.07 0.07
N SER A 76 -4.92 14.98 -1.22
CA SER A 76 -5.22 13.80 -2.02
C SER A 76 -4.28 12.65 -1.66
N ALA A 77 -4.79 11.42 -1.70
CA ALA A 77 -3.93 10.24 -1.64
C ALA A 77 -3.05 10.17 -2.90
N LYS A 78 -1.80 9.76 -2.74
CA LYS A 78 -0.85 9.58 -3.86
C LYS A 78 -0.73 8.11 -4.26
N GLY A 79 -0.94 7.21 -3.32
CA GLY A 79 -0.77 5.79 -3.50
C GLY A 79 -2.00 4.98 -3.10
N TRP A 80 -2.05 3.76 -3.63
CA TRP A 80 -3.11 2.79 -3.40
C TRP A 80 -2.53 1.41 -3.10
N LEU A 81 -3.13 0.73 -2.13
CA LEU A 81 -2.99 -0.70 -1.89
C LEU A 81 -4.42 -1.26 -1.76
N SER A 82 -4.82 -2.18 -2.61
CA SER A 82 -6.16 -2.79 -2.51
C SER A 82 -6.27 -3.69 -1.30
N SER A 83 -7.46 -3.73 -0.69
CA SER A 83 -7.76 -4.69 0.37
C SER A 83 -7.44 -6.12 -0.10
N SER A 84 -6.63 -6.83 0.67
CA SER A 84 -6.13 -8.17 0.36
C SER A 84 -5.33 -8.28 -0.94
N LEU A 85 -4.76 -7.20 -1.47
CA LEU A 85 -4.04 -7.14 -2.76
C LEU A 85 -4.93 -7.57 -3.94
N ARG A 86 -6.24 -7.29 -3.86
CA ARG A 86 -7.23 -7.75 -4.84
C ARG A 86 -7.76 -6.60 -5.69
N GLY A 87 -6.89 -6.06 -6.54
CA GLY A 87 -7.29 -5.21 -7.66
C GLY A 87 -7.84 -6.02 -8.83
N THR A 88 -8.47 -5.34 -9.79
CA THR A 88 -8.93 -5.89 -11.07
C THR A 88 -8.02 -5.44 -12.21
N LEU A 89 -8.28 -5.88 -13.43
CA LEU A 89 -7.58 -5.41 -14.63
C LEU A 89 -7.82 -3.91 -14.91
N ASN A 90 -8.88 -3.32 -14.35
CA ASN A 90 -9.21 -1.91 -14.54
C ASN A 90 -8.61 -1.00 -13.47
N THR A 91 -8.20 -1.56 -12.32
CA THR A 91 -7.79 -0.78 -11.15
C THR A 91 -6.74 0.26 -11.49
N CYS A 92 -5.64 -0.11 -12.17
CA CYS A 92 -4.58 0.84 -12.52
C CYS A 92 -5.07 1.99 -13.42
N ASP A 93 -5.96 1.71 -14.38
CA ASP A 93 -6.57 2.74 -15.23
C ASP A 93 -7.42 3.71 -14.39
N LEU A 94 -8.23 3.18 -13.48
CA LEU A 94 -9.08 3.98 -12.59
C LEU A 94 -8.27 4.81 -11.59
N LEU A 95 -7.16 4.27 -11.10
CA LEU A 95 -6.27 5.00 -10.19
C LEU A 95 -5.59 6.18 -10.90
N THR A 96 -5.05 5.96 -12.11
CA THR A 96 -4.43 7.04 -12.90
C THR A 96 -5.44 8.08 -13.37
N GLU A 97 -6.66 7.70 -13.70
CA GLU A 97 -7.77 8.61 -13.98
C GLU A 97 -8.02 9.60 -12.81
N ASN A 98 -7.75 9.16 -11.58
CA ASN A 98 -7.93 9.94 -10.36
C ASN A 98 -6.62 10.56 -9.82
N GLY A 99 -5.55 10.53 -10.60
CA GLY A 99 -4.29 11.21 -10.29
C GLY A 99 -3.42 10.52 -9.25
N LEU A 100 -3.61 9.22 -8.99
CA LEU A 100 -2.71 8.46 -8.15
C LEU A 100 -1.40 8.20 -8.90
N LEU A 101 -0.30 8.19 -8.14
CA LEU A 101 1.06 8.11 -8.67
C LEU A 101 1.64 6.70 -8.59
N PHE A 102 1.23 5.93 -7.58
CA PHE A 102 1.75 4.59 -7.36
C PHE A 102 0.70 3.63 -6.81
N TYR A 103 0.98 2.35 -6.97
CA TYR A 103 0.11 1.23 -6.71
C TYR A 103 0.94 0.05 -6.16
N CYS A 104 0.45 -0.68 -5.15
CA CYS A 104 1.26 -1.63 -4.39
C CYS A 104 0.73 -3.07 -4.41
N ASP A 105 -0.24 -3.44 -5.25
CA ASP A 105 -0.82 -4.79 -5.23
C ASP A 105 0.05 -5.84 -5.94
N MET A 106 0.98 -5.43 -6.81
CA MET A 106 1.76 -6.36 -7.62
C MET A 106 2.98 -6.87 -6.87
N MET A 107 3.18 -8.19 -6.91
CA MET A 107 4.26 -8.92 -6.20
C MET A 107 5.18 -9.65 -7.19
N ASN A 108 5.33 -9.14 -8.40
CA ASN A 108 6.01 -9.81 -9.51
C ASN A 108 7.44 -9.31 -9.75
N ASP A 109 7.90 -8.35 -8.98
CA ASP A 109 9.28 -7.83 -9.04
C ASP A 109 9.69 -7.34 -7.65
N ASP A 110 10.99 -7.22 -7.41
CA ASP A 110 11.58 -6.67 -6.18
C ASP A 110 11.83 -5.16 -6.30
N GLN A 111 11.71 -4.59 -7.50
CA GLN A 111 11.94 -3.18 -7.76
C GLN A 111 10.69 -2.45 -8.24
N PRO A 112 10.55 -1.16 -7.92
CA PRO A 112 9.53 -0.32 -8.54
C PRO A 112 9.71 -0.25 -10.07
N TYR A 113 8.61 -0.34 -10.80
CA TYR A 113 8.59 -0.22 -12.25
C TYR A 113 7.34 0.50 -12.74
N LEU A 114 7.36 0.95 -14.00
CA LEU A 114 6.23 1.65 -14.61
C LEU A 114 5.25 0.67 -15.24
N VAL A 115 4.00 0.78 -14.85
CA VAL A 115 2.86 0.10 -15.49
C VAL A 115 2.17 1.08 -16.44
N LYS A 116 2.01 0.68 -17.69
CA LYS A 116 1.29 1.47 -18.69
C LYS A 116 -0.22 1.39 -18.43
N THR A 117 -0.87 2.55 -18.39
CA THR A 117 -2.33 2.67 -18.30
C THR A 117 -2.88 3.57 -19.39
N LYS A 118 -4.20 3.67 -19.50
CA LYS A 118 -4.88 4.52 -20.49
C LYS A 118 -4.63 6.01 -20.26
N ASN A 119 -4.41 6.41 -19.01
CA ASN A 119 -4.27 7.82 -18.61
C ASN A 119 -2.82 8.22 -18.27
N GLY A 120 -1.84 7.43 -18.70
CA GLY A 120 -0.43 7.62 -18.39
C GLY A 120 0.12 6.53 -17.47
N PRO A 121 1.43 6.51 -17.21
CA PRO A 121 2.03 5.47 -16.39
C PRO A 121 1.72 5.63 -14.91
N ILE A 122 1.61 4.51 -14.20
CA ILE A 122 1.59 4.43 -12.74
C ILE A 122 2.80 3.64 -12.26
N VAL A 123 3.40 4.01 -11.14
CA VAL A 123 4.50 3.24 -10.54
C VAL A 123 3.93 2.06 -9.77
N SER A 124 4.33 0.84 -10.11
CA SER A 124 4.15 -0.32 -9.23
C SER A 124 5.27 -0.32 -8.19
N ILE A 125 4.92 -0.27 -6.92
CA ILE A 125 5.85 -0.46 -5.80
C ILE A 125 5.62 -1.86 -5.27
N PRO A 126 6.64 -2.74 -5.27
CA PRO A 126 6.48 -4.11 -4.85
C PRO A 126 6.00 -4.25 -3.41
N TYR A 127 5.14 -5.23 -3.19
CA TYR A 127 4.71 -5.68 -1.88
C TYR A 127 5.21 -7.10 -1.66
N SER A 128 5.83 -7.40 -0.52
CA SER A 128 6.30 -8.75 -0.20
C SER A 128 5.40 -9.41 0.84
N ASN A 129 4.83 -10.54 0.47
CA ASN A 129 4.13 -11.42 1.41
C ASN A 129 5.10 -12.28 2.23
N GLU A 130 6.32 -12.44 1.76
CA GLU A 130 7.35 -13.28 2.36
C GLU A 130 7.81 -12.73 3.72
N ILE A 131 7.82 -11.40 3.86
CA ILE A 131 8.18 -10.69 5.10
C ILE A 131 6.97 -10.06 5.80
N ASN A 132 5.75 -10.51 5.46
CA ASN A 132 4.53 -10.03 6.10
C ASN A 132 4.32 -10.73 7.45
N ASP A 133 4.11 -9.96 8.51
CA ASP A 133 3.95 -10.44 9.89
C ASP A 133 2.74 -11.38 10.03
N PHE A 134 1.60 -11.07 9.41
CA PHE A 134 0.44 -11.95 9.43
C PHE A 134 0.75 -13.31 8.76
N THR A 135 1.48 -13.29 7.65
CA THR A 135 1.88 -14.50 6.93
C THR A 135 2.83 -15.33 7.78
N LEU A 136 3.88 -14.71 8.31
CA LEU A 136 4.92 -15.43 9.04
C LEU A 136 4.50 -15.83 10.45
N LEU A 137 3.99 -14.89 11.25
CA LEU A 137 3.65 -15.16 12.64
C LEU A 137 2.32 -15.91 12.78
N THR A 138 1.27 -15.47 12.06
CA THR A 138 -0.08 -16.00 12.26
C THR A 138 -0.35 -17.25 11.42
N ARG A 139 0.03 -17.26 10.14
CA ARG A 139 -0.25 -18.42 9.26
C ARG A 139 0.77 -19.51 9.32
N ARG A 140 2.06 -19.17 9.41
CA ARG A 140 3.18 -20.14 9.41
C ARG A 140 3.67 -20.48 10.81
N GLY A 141 3.28 -19.70 11.84
CA GLY A 141 3.62 -19.96 13.23
C GLY A 141 5.09 -19.70 13.59
N HIS A 142 5.78 -18.86 12.81
CA HIS A 142 7.15 -18.45 13.16
C HIS A 142 7.21 -17.69 14.47
N THR A 143 8.29 -17.85 15.18
CA THR A 143 8.62 -17.05 16.35
C THR A 143 9.06 -15.63 15.93
N THR A 144 9.07 -14.70 16.86
CA THR A 144 9.57 -13.34 16.61
C THR A 144 11.05 -13.34 16.18
N SER A 145 11.86 -14.27 16.70
CA SER A 145 13.27 -14.40 16.30
C SER A 145 13.39 -14.83 14.85
N GLU A 146 12.69 -15.89 14.45
CA GLU A 146 12.67 -16.38 13.07
C GLU A 146 12.14 -15.32 12.10
N PHE A 147 11.11 -14.58 12.50
CA PHE A 147 10.60 -13.46 11.71
C PHE A 147 11.67 -12.40 11.47
N LEU A 148 12.42 -12.01 12.52
CA LEU A 148 13.50 -11.05 12.41
C LEU A 148 14.64 -11.54 11.51
N ASP A 149 15.00 -12.83 11.61
CA ASP A 149 16.06 -13.42 10.79
C ASP A 149 15.65 -13.46 9.31
N ILE A 150 14.41 -13.83 8.99
CA ILE A 150 13.86 -13.77 7.62
C ILE A 150 13.92 -12.34 7.04
N ILE A 151 13.53 -11.32 7.82
CA ILE A 151 13.63 -9.92 7.37
C ILE A 151 15.07 -9.52 7.08
N LYS A 152 16.03 -9.91 7.91
CA LYS A 152 17.45 -9.62 7.71
C LYS A 152 17.99 -10.29 6.44
N GLU A 153 17.68 -11.58 6.25
CA GLU A 153 18.09 -12.33 5.06
C GLU A 153 17.56 -11.69 3.78
N GLU A 154 16.28 -11.30 3.77
CA GLU A 154 15.68 -10.60 2.62
C GLU A 154 16.37 -9.26 2.36
N LEU A 155 16.61 -8.48 3.41
CA LEU A 155 17.29 -7.19 3.29
C LEU A 155 18.72 -7.37 2.75
N ASP A 156 19.45 -8.37 3.21
CA ASP A 156 20.82 -8.66 2.77
C ASP A 156 20.83 -9.02 1.26
N VAL A 157 19.88 -9.84 0.80
CA VAL A 157 19.73 -10.20 -0.62
C VAL A 157 19.44 -8.96 -1.45
N LEU A 158 18.49 -8.13 -1.04
CA LEU A 158 18.15 -6.88 -1.75
C LEU A 158 19.33 -5.92 -1.80
N LEU A 159 20.04 -5.74 -0.70
CA LEU A 159 21.24 -4.89 -0.66
C LEU A 159 22.38 -5.40 -1.55
N MET A 160 22.60 -6.71 -1.61
CA MET A 160 23.60 -7.30 -2.51
C MET A 160 23.21 -7.09 -3.98
N ARG A 161 21.94 -7.31 -4.31
CA ARG A 161 21.42 -7.23 -5.68
C ARG A 161 21.46 -5.81 -6.23
N TYR A 162 21.21 -4.81 -5.37
CA TYR A 162 21.03 -3.42 -5.79
C TYR A 162 22.19 -2.48 -5.44
N ARG A 163 23.17 -2.92 -4.66
CA ARG A 163 24.45 -2.18 -4.50
C ARG A 163 25.16 -1.91 -5.81
N MET A 164 24.94 -2.75 -6.82
CA MET A 164 25.50 -2.53 -8.16
C MET A 164 24.78 -1.45 -8.98
N CYS A 165 23.56 -1.05 -8.60
CA CYS A 165 22.81 -0.01 -9.32
C CYS A 165 23.02 1.41 -8.78
N VAL A 166 23.70 1.56 -7.65
CA VAL A 166 23.95 2.88 -6.99
C VAL A 166 25.28 3.52 -7.43
N HIS A 167 26.05 2.85 -8.27
CA HIS A 167 27.36 3.30 -8.73
C HIS A 167 27.45 3.51 -10.26
N LEU A 168 26.34 3.82 -10.90
CA LEU A 168 26.36 4.24 -12.31
C LEU A 168 25.92 5.71 -12.43
#